data_abd8f0f68285b0844c5072ebbb0ef5f6
#
_entry.id   abd8f0f68285b0844c5072ebbb0ef5f6
#
_cell.length_a   1.000
_cell.length_b   1.000
_cell.length_c   1.000
_cell.angle_alpha   90.00
_cell.angle_beta   90.00
_cell.angle_gamma   90.00
#
_symmetry.space_group_name_H-M   'P 1'
#
loop_
_entity.id
_entity.type
_entity.pdbx_description
1 polymer ?
#
loop_
_entity_poly.entity_id
_entity_poly.type
_entity_poly.pdbx_seq_one_letter_code
_entity_poly.pdbx_strand_id
1 'polypeptide(L)'
;MKIRTLALALTLAMASQLSLADDKTTAKDVGRKVEDTGKAIGSYSIAERDKAIKSAQAALADADARLRRMERKVDAEWDKMDAAARKKSRATLNTLHKERDELAEWYGGLKHSSAEAWDEVKGGFVKSYEELKRSFAKAGKEL
;
A
#
# COMPACT_ATOMS: atom_id res chain seq x y z
N MET A 1 -49.95 -35.21 -43.57
CA MET A 1 -50.30 -34.42 -42.36
C MET A 1 -49.05 -33.85 -41.71
N LYS A 2 -49.08 -32.60 -41.54
CA LYS A 2 -47.83 -31.79 -41.19
C LYS A 2 -47.67 -31.77 -39.68
N ILE A 3 -46.57 -32.30 -39.20
CA ILE A 3 -46.15 -32.11 -37.81
C ILE A 3 -44.95 -31.22 -37.82
N ARG A 4 -45.14 -30.00 -37.39
CA ARG A 4 -44.08 -29.02 -37.18
C ARG A 4 -43.46 -29.27 -35.81
N THR A 5 -42.29 -29.80 -35.78
CA THR A 5 -41.47 -29.85 -34.58
C THR A 5 -40.76 -28.50 -34.40
N LEU A 6 -41.17 -27.77 -33.38
CA LEU A 6 -40.54 -26.54 -32.93
C LEU A 6 -39.32 -26.91 -32.12
N ALA A 7 -38.12 -26.68 -32.66
CA ALA A 7 -36.88 -26.81 -31.92
C ALA A 7 -36.70 -25.55 -31.07
N LEU A 8 -36.82 -25.67 -29.77
CA LEU A 8 -36.52 -24.62 -28.79
C LEU A 8 -35.03 -24.65 -28.51
N ALA A 9 -34.29 -23.78 -29.17
CA ALA A 9 -32.89 -23.57 -28.85
C ALA A 9 -32.78 -22.77 -27.56
N LEU A 10 -32.43 -23.44 -26.46
CA LEU A 10 -32.10 -22.83 -25.18
C LEU A 10 -30.65 -22.36 -25.23
N THR A 11 -30.41 -21.16 -25.66
CA THR A 11 -29.10 -20.51 -25.53
C THR A 11 -28.87 -20.11 -24.08
N LEU A 12 -28.13 -20.94 -23.38
CA LEU A 12 -27.61 -20.62 -22.04
C LEU A 12 -26.50 -19.57 -22.19
N ALA A 13 -26.89 -18.30 -22.12
CA ALA A 13 -25.96 -17.20 -21.99
C ALA A 13 -25.33 -17.26 -20.58
N MET A 14 -24.18 -17.90 -20.45
CA MET A 14 -23.32 -17.71 -19.29
C MET A 14 -22.80 -16.27 -19.35
N ALA A 15 -23.53 -15.37 -18.72
CA ALA A 15 -22.99 -14.08 -18.34
C ALA A 15 -21.95 -14.34 -17.26
N SER A 16 -20.70 -14.47 -17.67
CA SER A 16 -19.55 -14.33 -16.76
C SER A 16 -19.58 -12.91 -16.23
N GLN A 17 -20.25 -12.73 -15.11
CA GLN A 17 -20.08 -11.52 -14.31
C GLN A 17 -18.67 -11.58 -13.75
N LEU A 18 -17.71 -11.03 -14.50
CA LEU A 18 -16.52 -10.49 -13.88
C LEU A 18 -17.03 -9.42 -12.94
N SER A 19 -17.18 -9.79 -11.69
CA SER A 19 -17.20 -8.84 -10.60
C SER A 19 -15.83 -8.16 -10.63
N LEU A 20 -15.75 -7.06 -11.38
CA LEU A 20 -14.83 -6.01 -11.05
C LEU A 20 -15.20 -5.64 -9.62
N ALA A 21 -14.49 -6.24 -8.67
CA ALA A 21 -14.48 -5.76 -7.32
C ALA A 21 -14.16 -4.27 -7.44
N ASP A 22 -15.18 -3.49 -7.18
CA ASP A 22 -15.12 -2.04 -7.19
C ASP A 22 -14.11 -1.68 -6.09
N ASP A 23 -12.84 -1.54 -6.48
CA ASP A 23 -11.74 -1.17 -5.60
C ASP A 23 -11.86 0.33 -5.28
N LYS A 24 -13.04 0.70 -4.85
CA LYS A 24 -13.31 1.96 -4.18
C LYS A 24 -12.95 1.84 -2.70
N THR A 25 -11.75 1.31 -2.46
CA THR A 25 -11.08 1.60 -1.21
C THR A 25 -10.80 3.09 -1.25
N THR A 26 -11.70 3.88 -0.71
CA THR A 26 -11.55 5.33 -0.73
C THR A 26 -10.26 5.70 -0.01
N ALA A 27 -9.60 6.78 -0.42
CA ALA A 27 -8.41 7.30 0.27
C ALA A 27 -8.63 7.43 1.79
N LYS A 28 -9.89 7.60 2.21
CA LYS A 28 -10.33 7.64 3.60
C LYS A 28 -10.27 6.26 4.29
N ASP A 29 -10.60 5.16 3.59
CA ASP A 29 -10.55 3.80 4.14
C ASP A 29 -9.11 3.30 4.23
N VAL A 30 -8.27 3.63 3.25
CA VAL A 30 -6.83 3.41 3.29
C VAL A 30 -6.22 4.21 4.44
N GLY A 31 -6.60 5.47 4.62
CA GLY A 31 -6.19 6.32 5.72
C GLY A 31 -6.49 5.71 7.08
N ARG A 32 -7.68 5.17 7.26
CA ARG A 32 -8.12 4.55 8.51
C ARG A 32 -7.37 3.26 8.82
N LYS A 33 -7.23 2.35 7.85
CA LYS A 33 -6.45 1.10 8.03
C LYS A 33 -5.00 1.37 8.44
N VAL A 34 -4.41 2.40 7.94
CA VAL A 34 -3.01 2.75 8.20
C VAL A 34 -2.85 3.42 9.57
N GLU A 35 -3.76 4.28 9.96
CA GLU A 35 -3.79 4.87 11.30
C GLU A 35 -3.97 3.78 12.36
N ASP A 36 -4.84 2.81 12.09
CA ASP A 36 -5.05 1.65 12.95
C ASP A 36 -3.80 0.76 13.05
N THR A 37 -3.04 0.59 11.98
CA THR A 37 -1.79 -0.18 11.99
C THR A 37 -0.71 0.49 12.84
N GLY A 38 -0.52 1.79 12.71
CA GLY A 38 0.43 2.55 13.52
C GLY A 38 0.07 2.50 15.01
N LYS A 39 -1.19 2.70 15.35
CA LYS A 39 -1.69 2.60 16.73
C LYS A 39 -1.53 1.18 17.28
N ALA A 40 -1.84 0.15 16.49
CA ALA A 40 -1.69 -1.25 16.91
C ALA A 40 -0.23 -1.58 17.21
N ILE A 41 0.71 -1.21 16.35
CA ILE A 41 2.15 -1.41 16.58
C ILE A 41 2.60 -0.67 17.84
N GLY A 42 2.17 0.58 17.99
CA GLY A 42 2.48 1.41 19.16
C GLY A 42 1.97 0.84 20.50
N SER A 43 0.92 0.03 20.48
CA SER A 43 0.32 -0.57 21.68
C SER A 43 0.98 -1.87 22.14
N TYR A 44 1.77 -2.54 21.30
CA TYR A 44 2.38 -3.82 21.66
C TYR A 44 3.51 -3.69 22.69
N SER A 45 3.45 -4.50 23.74
CA SER A 45 4.53 -4.65 24.71
C SER A 45 5.68 -5.48 24.12
N ILE A 46 6.82 -5.53 24.82
CA ILE A 46 7.94 -6.41 24.44
C ILE A 46 7.54 -7.90 24.42
N ALA A 47 6.62 -8.31 25.28
CA ALA A 47 6.07 -9.66 25.27
C ALA A 47 5.26 -9.98 24.01
N GLU A 48 4.78 -8.95 23.31
CA GLU A 48 4.01 -9.05 22.07
C GLU A 48 4.85 -8.72 20.83
N ARG A 49 6.16 -8.74 20.98
CA ARG A 49 7.15 -8.40 19.93
C ARG A 49 6.85 -9.07 18.58
N ASP A 50 6.55 -10.36 18.57
CA ASP A 50 6.30 -11.10 17.34
C ASP A 50 5.07 -10.58 16.59
N LYS A 51 4.05 -10.14 17.33
CA LYS A 51 2.86 -9.48 16.73
C LYS A 51 3.23 -8.14 16.10
N ALA A 52 4.04 -7.34 16.80
CA ALA A 52 4.53 -6.07 16.29
C ALA A 52 5.39 -6.24 15.03
N ILE A 53 6.31 -7.21 15.02
CA ILE A 53 7.14 -7.54 13.87
C ILE A 53 6.30 -7.96 12.67
N LYS A 54 5.30 -8.81 12.87
CA LYS A 54 4.40 -9.27 11.83
C LYS A 54 3.59 -8.11 11.22
N SER A 55 3.07 -7.23 12.06
CA SER A 55 2.33 -6.04 11.61
C SER A 55 3.24 -5.05 10.89
N ALA A 56 4.46 -4.85 11.37
CA ALA A 56 5.47 -3.99 10.74
C ALA A 56 5.92 -4.55 9.38
N GLN A 57 6.07 -5.85 9.26
CA GLN A 57 6.37 -6.51 7.98
C GLN A 57 5.26 -6.28 6.95
N ALA A 58 4.01 -6.41 7.37
CA ALA A 58 2.86 -6.15 6.49
C ALA A 58 2.80 -4.67 6.06
N ALA A 59 3.09 -3.74 6.97
CA ALA A 59 3.16 -2.31 6.67
C ALA A 59 4.27 -1.98 5.66
N LEU A 60 5.44 -2.58 5.81
CA LEU A 60 6.56 -2.41 4.88
C LEU A 60 6.24 -2.99 3.50
N ALA A 61 5.60 -4.16 3.43
CA ALA A 61 5.17 -4.77 2.18
C ALA A 61 4.11 -3.91 1.45
N ASP A 62 3.19 -3.30 2.17
CA ASP A 62 2.21 -2.36 1.61
C ASP A 62 2.90 -1.09 1.07
N ALA A 63 3.87 -0.55 1.80
CA ALA A 63 4.67 0.58 1.34
C ALA A 63 5.43 0.25 0.04
N ASP A 64 6.04 -0.91 -0.06
CA ASP A 64 6.71 -1.39 -1.28
C ASP A 64 5.75 -1.51 -2.46
N ALA A 65 4.55 -2.04 -2.23
CA ALA A 65 3.53 -2.16 -3.28
C ALA A 65 3.04 -0.79 -3.77
N ARG A 66 2.88 0.17 -2.86
CA ARG A 66 2.50 1.56 -3.20
C ARG A 66 3.59 2.26 -4.01
N LEU A 67 4.83 2.14 -3.58
CA LEU A 67 5.97 2.74 -4.26
C LEU A 67 6.09 2.21 -5.69
N ARG A 68 6.00 0.91 -5.89
CA ARG A 68 5.99 0.30 -7.23
C ARG A 68 4.83 0.77 -8.11
N ARG A 69 3.65 1.02 -7.53
CA ARG A 69 2.52 1.59 -8.30
C ARG A 69 2.81 3.01 -8.75
N MET A 70 3.41 3.82 -7.91
CA MET A 70 3.78 5.20 -8.26
C MET A 70 4.89 5.24 -9.32
N GLU A 71 5.88 4.38 -9.23
CA GLU A 71 6.93 4.22 -10.25
C GLU A 71 6.31 3.89 -11.61
N ARG A 72 5.44 2.88 -11.67
CA ARG A 72 4.75 2.53 -12.93
C ARG A 72 3.91 3.67 -13.49
N LYS A 73 3.26 4.46 -12.63
CA LYS A 73 2.49 5.62 -13.06
C LYS A 73 3.38 6.69 -13.68
N VAL A 74 4.50 7.00 -13.04
CA VAL A 74 5.49 7.94 -13.56
C VAL A 74 6.07 7.45 -14.89
N ASP A 75 6.43 6.17 -14.99
CA ASP A 75 6.94 5.56 -16.23
C ASP A 75 5.92 5.66 -17.37
N ALA A 76 4.65 5.36 -17.10
CA ALA A 76 3.58 5.43 -18.10
C ALA A 76 3.32 6.85 -18.62
N GLU A 77 3.52 7.86 -17.78
CA GLU A 77 3.29 9.26 -18.12
C GLU A 77 4.56 10.01 -18.57
N TRP A 78 5.73 9.35 -18.48
CA TRP A 78 7.03 9.98 -18.65
C TRP A 78 7.18 10.77 -19.95
N ASP A 79 6.77 10.19 -21.07
CA ASP A 79 6.91 10.82 -22.39
C ASP A 79 5.98 12.03 -22.57
N LYS A 80 4.92 12.12 -21.79
CA LYS A 80 3.98 13.24 -21.78
C LYS A 80 4.41 14.37 -20.86
N MET A 81 5.39 14.13 -19.97
CA MET A 81 5.88 15.10 -19.01
C MET A 81 6.88 16.07 -19.65
N ASP A 82 6.79 17.35 -19.29
CA ASP A 82 7.86 18.32 -19.54
C ASP A 82 9.06 18.11 -18.59
N ALA A 83 10.14 18.86 -18.79
CA ALA A 83 11.37 18.73 -17.99
C ALA A 83 11.13 19.04 -16.50
N ALA A 84 10.27 19.99 -16.17
CA ALA A 84 9.95 20.36 -14.80
C ALA A 84 9.15 19.25 -14.10
N ALA A 85 8.15 18.67 -14.77
CA ALA A 85 7.36 17.55 -14.26
C ALA A 85 8.22 16.30 -14.05
N ARG A 86 9.12 15.98 -14.97
CA ARG A 86 10.09 14.86 -14.84
C ARG A 86 11.01 15.04 -13.62
N LYS A 87 11.53 16.25 -13.46
CA LYS A 87 12.38 16.57 -12.29
C LYS A 87 11.62 16.41 -10.98
N LYS A 88 10.40 16.92 -10.92
CA LYS A 88 9.54 16.80 -9.72
C LYS A 88 9.20 15.35 -9.42
N SER A 89 8.83 14.56 -10.42
CA SER A 89 8.50 13.13 -10.26
C SER A 89 9.69 12.34 -9.73
N ARG A 90 10.89 12.56 -10.25
CA ARG A 90 12.12 11.93 -9.73
C ARG A 90 12.39 12.31 -8.29
N ALA A 91 12.27 13.60 -7.94
CA ALA A 91 12.48 14.05 -6.57
C ALA A 91 11.48 13.43 -5.59
N THR A 92 10.22 13.34 -6.00
CA THR A 92 9.16 12.69 -5.20
C THR A 92 9.44 11.21 -4.99
N LEU A 93 9.77 10.45 -6.04
CA LEU A 93 10.12 9.04 -5.93
C LEU A 93 11.37 8.83 -5.05
N ASN A 94 12.39 9.65 -5.19
CA ASN A 94 13.60 9.57 -4.36
C ASN A 94 13.28 9.79 -2.87
N THR A 95 12.40 10.72 -2.54
CA THR A 95 11.94 10.95 -1.17
C THR A 95 11.22 9.72 -0.62
N LEU A 96 10.32 9.13 -1.41
CA LEU A 96 9.59 7.92 -1.01
C LEU A 96 10.52 6.71 -0.81
N HIS A 97 11.51 6.54 -1.67
CA HIS A 97 12.52 5.49 -1.51
C HIS A 97 13.32 5.67 -0.21
N LYS A 98 13.77 6.89 0.05
CA LYS A 98 14.53 7.20 1.28
C LYS A 98 13.71 6.91 2.54
N GLU A 99 12.47 7.39 2.58
CA GLU A 99 11.58 7.18 3.73
C GLU A 99 11.20 5.70 3.90
N ARG A 100 11.05 4.97 2.80
CA ARG A 100 10.85 3.51 2.80
C ARG A 100 12.06 2.80 3.39
N ASP A 101 13.26 3.20 3.04
CA ASP A 101 14.49 2.60 3.55
C ASP A 101 14.67 2.90 5.05
N GLU A 102 14.34 4.10 5.50
CA GLU A 102 14.30 4.44 6.93
C GLU A 102 13.29 3.55 7.68
N LEU A 103 12.12 3.30 7.11
CA LEU A 103 11.13 2.38 7.68
C LEU A 103 11.68 0.96 7.78
N ALA A 104 12.41 0.48 6.77
CA ALA A 104 13.06 -0.83 6.77
C ALA A 104 14.15 -0.94 7.84
N GLU A 105 14.88 0.12 8.13
CA GLU A 105 15.87 0.18 9.22
C GLU A 105 15.18 0.03 10.58
N TRP A 106 14.10 0.76 10.82
CA TRP A 106 13.31 0.62 12.05
C TRP A 106 12.69 -0.78 12.18
N TYR A 107 12.24 -1.37 11.08
CA TYR A 107 11.79 -2.76 11.08
C TYR A 107 12.88 -3.74 11.50
N GLY A 108 14.11 -3.56 11.01
CA GLY A 108 15.28 -4.30 11.48
C GLY A 108 15.53 -4.09 12.97
N GLY A 109 15.39 -2.87 13.45
CA GLY A 109 15.45 -2.53 14.86
C GLY A 109 14.44 -3.29 15.72
N LEU A 110 13.19 -3.40 15.29
CA LEU A 110 12.15 -4.16 15.99
C LEU A 110 12.53 -5.63 16.19
N LYS A 111 13.14 -6.25 15.17
CA LYS A 111 13.57 -7.67 15.24
C LYS A 111 14.70 -7.92 16.23
N HIS A 112 15.54 -6.92 16.46
CA HIS A 112 16.76 -7.04 17.26
C HIS A 112 16.77 -6.17 18.52
N SER A 113 15.65 -5.52 18.83
CA SER A 113 15.54 -4.65 20.00
C SER A 113 15.67 -5.42 21.32
N SER A 114 16.41 -4.83 22.27
CA SER A 114 16.36 -5.24 23.68
C SER A 114 15.06 -4.78 24.34
N ALA A 115 14.76 -5.30 25.53
CA ALA A 115 13.60 -4.87 26.31
C ALA A 115 13.67 -3.37 26.67
N GLU A 116 14.85 -2.86 26.98
CA GLU A 116 15.09 -1.45 27.34
C GLU A 116 14.89 -0.51 26.14
N ALA A 117 15.29 -0.93 24.92
CA ALA A 117 15.17 -0.14 23.71
C ALA A 117 13.81 -0.29 23.01
N TRP A 118 12.96 -1.19 23.46
CA TRP A 118 11.73 -1.56 22.76
C TRP A 118 10.81 -0.38 22.47
N ASP A 119 10.53 0.44 23.46
CA ASP A 119 9.61 1.58 23.30
C ASP A 119 10.16 2.64 22.35
N GLU A 120 11.46 2.89 22.39
CA GLU A 120 12.13 3.81 21.47
C GLU A 120 12.09 3.32 20.03
N VAL A 121 12.45 2.06 19.80
CA VAL A 121 12.48 1.45 18.46
C VAL A 121 11.09 1.33 17.88
N LYS A 122 10.13 0.91 18.68
CA LYS A 122 8.71 0.86 18.30
C LYS A 122 8.17 2.24 17.92
N GLY A 123 8.45 3.24 18.74
CA GLY A 123 8.08 4.64 18.48
C GLY A 123 8.71 5.19 17.19
N GLY A 124 9.98 4.87 16.95
CA GLY A 124 10.70 5.22 15.72
C GLY A 124 10.07 4.60 14.48
N PHE A 125 9.68 3.33 14.54
CA PHE A 125 8.97 2.66 13.45
C PHE A 125 7.63 3.33 13.16
N VAL A 126 6.80 3.56 14.17
CA VAL A 126 5.47 4.18 14.02
C VAL A 126 5.60 5.57 13.41
N LYS A 127 6.52 6.40 13.91
CA LYS A 127 6.78 7.73 13.37
C LYS A 127 7.20 7.71 11.91
N SER A 128 8.17 6.86 11.57
CA SER A 128 8.65 6.68 10.20
C SER A 128 7.54 6.21 9.26
N TYR A 129 6.69 5.29 9.72
CA TYR A 129 5.53 4.81 8.96
C TYR A 129 4.50 5.90 8.68
N GLU A 130 4.19 6.73 9.67
CA GLU A 130 3.27 7.86 9.51
C GLU A 130 3.82 8.94 8.58
N GLU A 131 5.13 9.20 8.63
CA GLU A 131 5.81 10.12 7.71
C GLU A 131 5.73 9.62 6.28
N LEU A 132 6.08 8.36 6.03
CA LEU A 132 5.99 7.74 4.71
C LEU A 132 4.56 7.76 4.17
N LYS A 133 3.58 7.50 5.01
CA LYS A 133 2.16 7.60 4.66
C LYS A 133 1.77 9.00 4.20
N ARG A 134 2.19 10.04 4.91
CA ARG A 134 1.95 11.42 4.52
C ARG A 134 2.60 11.75 3.18
N SER A 135 3.81 11.26 2.97
CA SER A 135 4.52 11.43 1.70
C SER A 135 3.83 10.72 0.54
N PHE A 136 3.28 9.53 0.74
CA PHE A 136 2.44 8.87 -0.27
C PHE A 136 1.16 9.65 -0.58
N ALA A 137 0.49 10.20 0.43
CA ALA A 137 -0.70 11.01 0.23
C ALA A 137 -0.40 12.29 -0.57
N LYS A 138 0.72 12.94 -0.27
CA LYS A 138 1.22 14.10 -1.02
C LYS A 138 1.57 13.73 -2.47
N ALA A 139 2.35 12.67 -2.65
CA ALA A 139 2.76 12.19 -3.96
C ALA A 139 1.56 11.81 -4.85
N GLY A 140 0.52 11.22 -4.27
CA GLY A 140 -0.72 10.87 -4.99
C GLY A 140 -1.50 12.07 -5.52
N LYS A 141 -1.24 13.28 -4.99
CA LYS A 141 -1.81 14.54 -5.49
C LYS A 141 -0.91 15.22 -6.54
N GLU A 142 0.38 14.88 -6.53
CA GLU A 142 1.39 15.53 -7.36
C GLU A 142 1.74 14.74 -8.63
N LEU A 143 1.52 13.43 -8.61
CA LEU A 143 1.77 12.47 -9.68
C LEU A 143 0.46 11.98 -10.30
#